data_9124df25a01e301a2166484616643159
#
_entry.id   9124df25a01e301a2166484616643159
#
_cell.length_a   1.000
_cell.length_b   1.000
_cell.length_c   1.000
_cell.angle_alpha   90.00
_cell.angle_beta   90.00
_cell.angle_gamma   90.00
#
_symmetry.space_group_name_H-M   'P 1'
#
loop_
_entity.id
_entity.type
_entity.pdbx_description
1 polymer ?
#
loop_
_entity_poly.entity_id
_entity_poly.type
_entity_poly.pdbx_seq_one_letter_code
_entity_poly.pdbx_strand_id
1 'polypeptide(L)'
;MSHTHAVVWLDFKEAHVFLFNAEDVERQRIKAHAPSRKIHQKAGIVGSGHAHDDNAYFKSIVEALSGTVGWLVTGPAATKNELASYVEKHAPQLKKQLIGVEAMDHPTDGELLDHARRFFKAADKMTLR
;
A
#
# COMPACT_ATOMS: atom_id res chain seq x y z
N MET A 1 -13.12 13.63 -8.17
CA MET A 1 -13.35 13.07 -8.27
C MET A 1 -12.79 12.07 -7.90
N SER A 2 -13.01 11.36 -7.84
CA SER A 2 -12.31 10.52 -7.26
C SER A 2 -11.76 9.49 -8.08
N HIS A 3 -10.73 8.88 -7.60
CA HIS A 3 -10.07 7.83 -8.28
C HIS A 3 -10.67 6.55 -7.75
N THR A 4 -10.96 5.60 -8.61
CA THR A 4 -11.64 4.40 -8.18
C THR A 4 -10.71 3.28 -7.80
N HIS A 5 -9.49 3.27 -8.33
CA HIS A 5 -8.57 2.17 -8.07
C HIS A 5 -7.27 2.68 -7.51
N ALA A 6 -6.54 1.81 -6.85
CA ALA A 6 -5.25 2.19 -6.33
C ALA A 6 -4.27 1.03 -6.41
N VAL A 7 -2.99 1.36 -6.45
CA VAL A 7 -1.96 0.36 -6.31
C VAL A 7 -0.96 0.90 -5.32
N VAL A 8 -0.49 0.03 -4.45
CA VAL A 8 0.50 0.39 -3.45
C VAL A 8 1.71 -0.48 -3.69
N TRP A 9 2.88 0.14 -3.76
CA TRP A 9 4.12 -0.60 -3.73
C TRP A 9 4.79 -0.18 -2.43
N LEU A 10 5.19 -1.12 -1.62
CA LEU A 10 5.83 -0.73 -0.37
C LEU A 10 6.88 -1.72 0.05
N ASP A 11 7.87 -1.19 0.76
CA ASP A 11 8.80 -2.01 1.47
C ASP A 11 8.81 -1.46 2.89
N PHE A 12 9.76 -1.86 3.70
CA PHE A 12 9.73 -1.44 5.09
C PHE A 12 10.12 0.02 5.27
N LYS A 13 10.60 0.68 4.23
CA LYS A 13 11.01 2.07 4.32
C LYS A 13 10.00 3.06 3.78
N GLU A 14 9.32 2.71 2.75
CA GLU A 14 8.41 3.67 2.11
C GLU A 14 7.38 2.98 1.25
N ALA A 15 6.33 3.71 0.98
CA ALA A 15 5.26 3.22 0.12
C ALA A 15 4.98 4.25 -0.96
N HIS A 16 4.68 3.76 -2.14
CA HIS A 16 4.25 4.60 -3.23
C HIS A 16 2.82 4.21 -3.51
N VAL A 17 1.90 5.15 -3.38
CA VAL A 17 0.49 4.91 -3.57
C VAL A 17 0.04 5.67 -4.81
N PHE A 18 -0.57 4.96 -5.75
CA PHE A 18 -1.12 5.59 -6.93
C PHE A 18 -2.62 5.40 -6.90
N LEU A 19 -3.34 6.52 -6.93
CA LEU A 19 -4.79 6.49 -6.99
C LEU A 19 -5.13 6.88 -8.41
N PHE A 20 -5.90 6.08 -9.09
CA PHE A 20 -6.08 6.33 -10.51
C PHE A 20 -7.45 5.89 -11.03
N ASN A 21 -7.80 6.43 -12.17
CA ASN A 21 -8.95 5.96 -12.91
C ASN A 21 -8.47 5.92 -14.36
N ALA A 22 -9.35 5.80 -15.30
CA ALA A 22 -8.94 5.64 -16.69
C ALA A 22 -8.16 6.84 -17.21
N GLU A 23 -8.41 7.99 -16.67
CA GLU A 23 -7.80 9.21 -17.19
C GLU A 23 -6.83 9.91 -16.30
N ASP A 24 -6.97 9.79 -15.02
CA ASP A 24 -6.16 10.54 -14.08
C ASP A 24 -5.39 9.66 -13.14
N VAL A 25 -4.32 10.19 -12.61
CA VAL A 25 -3.57 9.46 -11.60
C VAL A 25 -3.02 10.46 -10.58
N GLU A 26 -3.08 10.09 -9.34
CA GLU A 26 -2.52 10.90 -8.27
C GLU A 26 -1.53 10.02 -7.53
N ARG A 27 -0.36 10.53 -7.24
CA ARG A 27 0.67 9.75 -6.60
C ARG A 27 1.00 10.32 -5.22
N GLN A 28 1.15 9.46 -4.26
CA GLN A 28 1.56 9.86 -2.93
C GLN A 28 2.70 8.99 -2.48
N ARG A 29 3.65 9.56 -1.79
CA ARG A 29 4.74 8.78 -1.22
C ARG A 29 4.64 8.88 0.29
N ILE A 30 4.65 7.77 0.97
CA ILE A 30 4.54 7.73 2.40
C ILE A 30 5.76 7.05 2.94
N LYS A 31 6.50 7.70 3.83
CA LYS A 31 7.68 7.09 4.39
C LYS A 31 7.39 6.49 5.74
N ALA A 32 8.02 5.37 6.00
CA ALA A 32 7.88 4.76 7.30
C ALA A 32 8.46 5.77 8.27
N HIS A 33 7.95 5.84 9.48
CA HIS A 33 8.33 6.84 10.35
C HIS A 33 9.71 6.72 10.69
N ALA A 34 10.35 7.72 10.56
CA ALA A 34 11.65 7.71 10.70
C ALA A 34 12.02 7.67 11.98
N PRO A 35 12.54 6.99 12.30
CA PRO A 35 13.02 6.88 13.44
C PRO A 35 14.13 7.58 13.66
N SER A 36 14.54 8.13 12.84
CA SER A 36 15.70 8.77 13.04
C SER A 36 15.76 9.29 14.32
N ARG A 37 14.88 9.80 14.68
CA ARG A 37 15.01 10.40 15.77
C ARG A 37 15.10 9.56 16.79
N LYS A 38 14.72 8.88 16.95
CA LYS A 38 14.77 8.23 17.94
C LYS A 38 15.62 7.39 18.09
N ILE A 39 16.09 7.22 17.63
CA ILE A 39 16.86 6.38 17.59
C ILE A 39 17.54 6.11 18.64
N HIS A 40 18.00 6.62 19.03
CA HIS A 40 18.81 6.37 19.92
C HIS A 40 18.22 5.70 20.99
N GLN A 41 17.48 5.80 21.22
CA GLN A 41 17.08 5.35 22.26
C GLN A 41 16.74 4.15 22.17
N LYS A 42 16.64 3.84 21.64
CA LYS A 42 16.31 2.91 21.53
C LYS A 42 16.73 1.79 21.63
N ALA A 43 17.39 1.76 21.72
CA ALA A 43 18.09 0.67 21.80
C ALA A 43 17.32 -0.42 22.35
N GLY A 44 17.14 -0.50 23.42
CA GLY A 44 16.57 -1.57 23.94
C GLY A 44 15.23 -1.89 23.50
N ILE A 45 14.58 -1.01 23.06
CA ILE A 45 13.34 -1.26 22.71
C ILE A 45 13.15 -1.55 21.40
N VAL A 46 14.05 -1.83 20.76
CA VAL A 46 13.95 -2.14 19.51
C VAL A 46 12.80 -2.90 19.08
N GLY A 47 12.51 -3.96 19.54
CA GLY A 47 11.46 -4.75 19.03
C GLY A 47 10.15 -4.05 19.08
N SER A 48 9.86 -3.47 20.15
CA SER A 48 8.60 -2.85 20.27
C SER A 48 8.51 -1.63 19.48
N GLY A 49 9.54 -0.94 19.33
CA GLY A 49 9.54 0.25 18.57
C GLY A 49 9.19 0.00 17.14
N HIS A 50 9.64 -1.12 16.63
CA HIS A 50 9.36 -1.47 15.34
C HIS A 50 7.89 -1.62 15.15
N ALA A 51 7.19 -2.28 15.97
CA ALA A 51 5.79 -2.51 15.83
C ALA A 51 5.03 -1.21 15.84
N HIS A 52 5.42 -0.28 16.64
CA HIS A 52 4.72 0.98 16.70
C HIS A 52 4.93 1.76 15.44
N ASP A 53 6.11 1.77 14.92
CA ASP A 53 6.40 2.51 13.72
C ASP A 53 5.63 1.92 12.56
N ASP A 54 5.54 0.62 12.49
CA ASP A 54 4.80 0.00 11.41
C ASP A 54 3.33 0.35 11.47
N ASN A 55 2.77 0.44 12.64
CA ASN A 55 1.37 0.79 12.76
C ASN A 55 1.09 2.19 12.23
N ALA A 56 1.94 3.15 12.54
CA ALA A 56 1.72 4.50 12.05
C ALA A 56 1.89 4.56 10.54
N TYR A 57 2.84 3.81 10.03
CA TYR A 57 3.10 3.74 8.61
C TYR A 57 1.89 3.17 7.89
N PHE A 58 1.39 2.04 8.37
CA PHE A 58 0.26 1.39 7.74
C PHE A 58 -1.01 2.24 7.85
N LYS A 59 -1.16 2.93 8.96
CA LYS A 59 -2.31 3.79 9.13
C LYS A 59 -2.32 4.89 8.08
N SER A 60 -1.16 5.46 7.78
CA SER A 60 -1.06 6.49 6.77
C SER A 60 -1.42 5.95 5.40
N ILE A 61 -1.01 4.72 5.12
CA ILE A 61 -1.34 4.10 3.85
C ILE A 61 -2.85 3.88 3.75
N VAL A 62 -3.45 3.40 4.82
CA VAL A 62 -4.88 3.15 4.83
C VAL A 62 -5.63 4.45 4.59
N GLU A 63 -5.17 5.53 5.19
CA GLU A 63 -5.84 6.81 4.99
C GLU A 63 -5.72 7.26 3.53
N ALA A 64 -4.60 7.00 2.91
CA ALA A 64 -4.43 7.37 1.52
C ALA A 64 -5.33 6.55 0.60
N LEU A 65 -5.69 5.34 1.01
CA LEU A 65 -6.52 4.48 0.20
C LEU A 65 -8.02 4.69 0.42
N SER A 66 -8.35 5.58 1.32
CA SER A 66 -9.74 5.82 1.64
C SER A 66 -10.50 6.24 0.39
N GLY A 67 -11.62 5.66 0.16
CA GLY A 67 -12.44 6.04 -0.99
C GLY A 67 -12.21 5.21 -2.26
N THR A 68 -11.22 4.33 -2.26
CA THR A 68 -11.05 3.51 -3.46
C THR A 68 -12.03 2.35 -3.41
N VAL A 69 -12.35 1.83 -4.57
CA VAL A 69 -13.24 0.67 -4.63
C VAL A 69 -12.47 -0.62 -4.86
N GLY A 70 -11.23 -0.53 -5.25
CA GLY A 70 -10.40 -1.72 -5.40
C GLY A 70 -8.95 -1.32 -5.39
N TRP A 71 -8.09 -2.12 -4.79
CA TRP A 71 -6.69 -1.78 -4.72
C TRP A 71 -5.80 -3.03 -4.73
N LEU A 72 -4.59 -2.83 -5.17
CA LEU A 72 -3.61 -3.89 -5.31
C LEU A 72 -2.40 -3.52 -4.46
N VAL A 73 -1.82 -4.47 -3.75
CA VAL A 73 -0.63 -4.19 -2.98
C VAL A 73 0.53 -5.01 -3.53
N THR A 74 1.68 -4.39 -3.68
CA THR A 74 2.84 -5.04 -4.24
C THR A 74 4.06 -4.71 -3.39
N GLY A 75 5.11 -5.43 -3.58
CA GLY A 75 6.35 -5.16 -2.88
C GLY A 75 7.28 -6.35 -2.92
N PRO A 76 8.54 -6.13 -2.59
CA PRO A 76 9.55 -7.18 -2.71
C PRO A 76 9.60 -8.18 -1.57
N ALA A 77 9.10 -7.84 -0.43
CA ALA A 77 9.27 -8.71 0.72
C ALA A 77 7.98 -8.84 1.51
N ALA A 78 8.09 -9.11 2.77
CA ALA A 78 6.91 -9.41 3.58
C ALA A 78 6.09 -8.21 4.00
N THR A 79 6.60 -7.01 3.84
CA THR A 79 5.88 -5.84 4.32
C THR A 79 4.50 -5.73 3.68
N LYS A 80 4.37 -6.13 2.43
CA LYS A 80 3.06 -6.09 1.78
C LYS A 80 2.06 -7.00 2.48
N ASN A 81 2.54 -8.13 2.96
CA ASN A 81 1.67 -9.07 3.66
C ASN A 81 1.31 -8.53 5.05
N GLU A 82 2.24 -7.82 5.64
CA GLU A 82 1.98 -7.21 6.94
C GLU A 82 0.93 -6.11 6.81
N LEU A 83 0.98 -5.36 5.73
CA LEU A 83 -0.03 -4.35 5.49
C LEU A 83 -1.40 -5.01 5.31
N ALA A 84 -1.45 -6.09 4.56
CA ALA A 84 -2.72 -6.79 4.36
C ALA A 84 -3.30 -7.26 5.68
N SER A 85 -2.45 -7.76 6.57
CA SER A 85 -2.91 -8.19 7.88
C SER A 85 -3.39 -7.03 8.73
N TYR A 86 -2.69 -5.91 8.65
CA TYR A 86 -3.09 -4.73 9.38
C TYR A 86 -4.45 -4.25 8.91
N VAL A 87 -4.66 -4.24 7.60
CA VAL A 87 -5.92 -3.79 7.02
C VAL A 87 -7.05 -4.72 7.46
N GLU A 88 -6.78 -5.99 7.51
CA GLU A 88 -7.79 -6.94 7.92
C GLU A 88 -8.25 -6.69 9.34
N LYS A 89 -7.36 -6.29 10.22
CA LYS A 89 -7.70 -6.02 11.58
C LYS A 89 -8.29 -4.64 11.81
N HIS A 90 -7.79 -3.66 11.14
CA HIS A 90 -8.12 -2.28 11.45
C HIS A 90 -9.00 -1.58 10.43
N ALA A 91 -9.12 -2.12 9.24
CA ALA A 91 -9.94 -1.51 8.19
C ALA A 91 -10.60 -2.59 7.35
N PRO A 92 -11.47 -3.37 7.94
CA PRO A 92 -12.05 -4.51 7.23
C PRO A 92 -12.75 -4.16 5.94
N GLN A 93 -13.27 -2.94 5.83
CA GLN A 93 -13.88 -2.55 4.61
C GLN A 93 -12.87 -2.48 3.52
N LEU A 94 -11.71 -1.97 3.80
CA LEU A 94 -10.64 -1.86 2.83
C LEU A 94 -10.12 -3.24 2.48
N LYS A 95 -10.15 -4.17 3.42
CA LYS A 95 -9.69 -5.51 3.14
C LYS A 95 -10.57 -6.15 2.08
N LYS A 96 -11.84 -5.87 2.09
CA LYS A 96 -12.74 -6.42 1.11
C LYS A 96 -12.45 -5.89 -0.28
N GLN A 97 -11.83 -4.74 -0.34
CA GLN A 97 -11.52 -4.11 -1.61
C GLN A 97 -10.13 -4.45 -2.12
N LEU A 98 -9.35 -5.19 -1.32
CA LEU A 98 -8.02 -5.60 -1.73
C LEU A 98 -8.15 -6.75 -2.70
N ILE A 99 -7.71 -6.55 -3.92
CA ILE A 99 -7.91 -7.57 -4.92
C ILE A 99 -6.66 -8.36 -5.27
N GLY A 100 -5.53 -8.03 -4.71
CA GLY A 100 -4.35 -8.86 -4.94
C GLY A 100 -3.16 -8.43 -4.12
N VAL A 101 -2.29 -9.37 -3.86
CA VAL A 101 -1.03 -9.13 -3.17
C VAL A 101 0.03 -9.76 -4.05
N GLU A 102 0.94 -8.97 -4.59
CA GLU A 102 1.89 -9.49 -5.55
C GLU A 102 3.32 -9.10 -5.22
N ALA A 103 4.23 -9.99 -5.48
CA ALA A 103 5.63 -9.69 -5.29
C ALA A 103 6.10 -8.84 -6.46
N MET A 104 6.83 -7.78 -6.17
CA MET A 104 7.32 -6.92 -7.23
C MET A 104 8.54 -6.21 -6.68
N ASP A 105 9.65 -6.32 -7.36
CA ASP A 105 10.87 -5.78 -6.85
C ASP A 105 10.85 -4.26 -6.83
N HIS A 106 11.55 -3.57 -7.62
CA HIS A 106 11.55 -2.11 -7.58
C HIS A 106 11.20 -1.57 -8.96
N PRO A 107 9.93 -1.51 -9.30
CA PRO A 107 9.54 -1.01 -10.62
C PRO A 107 9.64 0.51 -10.65
N THR A 108 9.72 1.05 -11.83
CA THR A 108 9.57 2.48 -11.95
C THR A 108 8.10 2.82 -11.74
N ASP A 109 7.81 4.06 -11.52
CA ASP A 109 6.42 4.50 -11.36
C ASP A 109 5.58 4.11 -12.56
N GLY A 110 6.12 4.33 -13.74
CA GLY A 110 5.38 3.98 -14.94
C GLY A 110 5.10 2.50 -15.06
N GLU A 111 6.08 1.69 -14.70
CA GLU A 111 5.90 0.25 -14.75
C GLU A 111 4.83 -0.21 -13.76
N LEU A 112 4.88 0.37 -12.57
CA LEU A 112 3.92 -0.01 -11.55
C LEU A 112 2.51 0.37 -11.96
N LEU A 113 2.34 1.58 -12.45
CA LEU A 113 1.02 2.04 -12.85
C LEU A 113 0.50 1.23 -14.03
N ASP A 114 1.34 0.95 -15.00
CA ASP A 114 0.94 0.16 -16.14
C ASP A 114 0.50 -1.24 -15.73
N HIS A 115 1.28 -1.84 -14.85
CA HIS A 115 0.93 -3.16 -14.34
C HIS A 115 -0.43 -3.13 -13.65
N ALA A 116 -0.64 -2.12 -12.83
CA ALA A 116 -1.90 -2.01 -12.10
C ALA A 116 -3.08 -1.81 -13.03
N ARG A 117 -2.91 -0.98 -14.03
CA ARG A 117 -4.01 -0.74 -14.96
C ARG A 117 -4.39 -2.02 -15.71
N ARG A 118 -3.39 -2.79 -16.09
CA ARG A 118 -3.67 -4.06 -16.75
C ARG A 118 -4.34 -5.03 -15.80
N PHE A 119 -3.87 -5.05 -14.56
CA PHE A 119 -4.42 -5.95 -13.57
C PHE A 119 -5.90 -5.67 -13.33
N PHE A 120 -6.25 -4.40 -13.17
CA PHE A 120 -7.63 -4.05 -12.91
C PHE A 120 -8.50 -4.26 -14.14
N LYS A 121 -7.95 -4.04 -15.31
CA LYS A 121 -8.70 -4.26 -16.51
C LYS A 121 -9.07 -5.72 -16.63
N ALA A 122 -8.14 -6.59 -16.34
CA ALA A 122 -8.40 -8.01 -16.38
C ALA A 122 -9.42 -8.42 -15.31
N ALA A 123 -9.30 -7.86 -14.13
CA ALA A 123 -10.22 -8.17 -13.05
C ALA A 123 -11.62 -7.69 -13.39
N ASP A 124 -11.73 -6.51 -13.97
CA ASP A 124 -13.03 -5.99 -14.34
C ASP A 124 -13.68 -6.87 -15.39
N LYS A 125 -12.91 -7.36 -16.34
CA LYS A 125 -13.46 -8.21 -17.34
C LYS A 125 -13.99 -9.48 -16.73
N MET A 126 -13.30 -10.02 -15.76
CA MET A 126 -13.75 -11.22 -15.13
C MET A 126 -14.99 -11.01 -14.32
N THR A 127 -15.13 -9.87 -13.72
CA THR A 127 -16.28 -9.66 -12.90
C THR A 127 -17.46 -9.29 -13.72
N LEU A 128 -17.26 -8.80 -14.86
CA LEU A 128 -18.33 -8.42 -15.65
C LEU A 128 -19.13 -9.52 -16.17
N ARG A 129 -18.78 -10.58 -16.13
CA ARG A 129 -19.41 -11.56 -16.60
C ARG A 129 -20.12 -12.13 -15.90
#